data_d408cae86caf8d8dacafd2cd865cd237
#
_entry.id   d408cae86caf8d8dacafd2cd865cd237
#
_cell.length_a   1.000
_cell.length_b   1.000
_cell.length_c   1.000
_cell.angle_alpha   90.00
_cell.angle_beta   90.00
_cell.angle_gamma   90.00
#
_symmetry.space_group_name_H-M   'P 1'
#
loop_
_entity.id
_entity.type
_entity.pdbx_description
1 polymer ?
#
loop_
_entity_poly.entity_id
_entity_poly.type
_entity_poly.pdbx_seq_one_letter_code
_entity_poly.pdbx_strand_id
1 'polypeptide(L)'
;MNDPRAGQATVHSVRPWGDIHMVIRNQECSVDLTEVKPGERASLHSHAIRHELFHFLDDGGVLEIDGQLFYPKAHEEFMINPGQKHRFWAEDRIFRMLVVSFGEWKAEDQIRHEDDYGREGETLKF
;
A
#
# COMPACT_ATOMS: atom_id res chain seq x y z
N MET A 1 10.81 -2.82 13.23
CA MET A 1 10.56 -1.98 12.06
C MET A 1 9.74 -0.80 12.44
N ASN A 2 10.10 0.33 11.94
CA ASN A 2 9.50 1.57 12.39
C ASN A 2 8.22 1.87 11.64
N ASP A 3 7.10 1.84 12.36
CA ASP A 3 5.85 2.38 11.86
C ASP A 3 5.93 3.92 12.03
N PRO A 4 5.87 4.70 10.93
CA PRO A 4 5.93 6.15 11.04
C PRO A 4 4.75 6.77 11.79
N ARG A 5 3.72 5.99 12.10
CA ARG A 5 2.63 6.40 12.98
C ARG A 5 3.02 6.29 14.46
N ALA A 6 4.27 6.54 14.79
CA ALA A 6 4.82 6.34 16.13
C ALA A 6 3.90 6.89 17.22
N GLY A 7 3.62 6.09 18.25
CA GLY A 7 2.75 6.46 19.36
C GLY A 7 1.25 6.43 19.02
N GLN A 8 0.89 6.19 17.78
CA GLN A 8 -0.50 6.06 17.36
C GLN A 8 -0.87 4.59 17.25
N ALA A 9 -1.75 4.12 18.12
CA ALA A 9 -2.27 2.76 18.02
C ALA A 9 -3.29 2.69 16.88
N THR A 10 -3.27 1.59 16.14
CA THR A 10 -4.36 1.28 15.22
C THR A 10 -5.56 0.87 16.06
N VAL A 11 -6.67 1.58 15.89
CA VAL A 11 -7.87 1.36 16.69
C VAL A 11 -9.04 1.00 15.78
N HIS A 12 -9.71 -0.07 16.15
CA HIS A 12 -11.01 -0.44 15.63
C HIS A 12 -12.01 -0.18 16.74
N SER A 13 -12.95 0.73 16.52
CA SER A 13 -13.95 1.11 17.49
C SER A 13 -15.34 0.73 17.01
N VAL A 14 -16.00 -0.12 17.77
CA VAL A 14 -17.38 -0.53 17.48
C VAL A 14 -18.33 0.52 18.05
N ARG A 15 -19.23 1.00 17.21
CA ARG A 15 -20.25 2.01 17.57
C ARG A 15 -21.63 1.45 17.31
N PRO A 16 -22.68 2.06 17.91
CA PRO A 16 -24.07 1.58 17.68
C PRO A 16 -24.50 1.60 16.21
N TRP A 17 -23.93 2.49 15.42
CA TRP A 17 -24.25 2.65 14.00
C TRP A 17 -23.25 1.94 13.06
N GLY A 18 -22.19 1.31 13.59
CA GLY A 18 -21.17 0.68 12.77
C GLY A 18 -19.78 0.74 13.41
N ASP A 19 -18.76 0.82 12.59
CA ASP A 19 -17.36 0.72 13.04
C ASP A 19 -16.53 1.91 12.55
N ILE A 20 -15.53 2.28 13.35
CA ILE A 20 -14.50 3.22 12.95
C ILE A 20 -13.17 2.46 12.91
N HIS A 21 -12.51 2.49 11.77
CA HIS A 21 -11.16 1.98 11.62
C HIS A 21 -10.22 3.17 11.50
N MET A 22 -9.45 3.42 12.56
CA MET A 22 -8.51 4.54 12.56
C MET A 22 -7.28 4.17 11.75
N VAL A 23 -6.98 4.96 10.72
CA VAL A 23 -5.80 4.74 9.88
C VAL A 23 -4.65 5.66 10.29
N ILE A 24 -4.90 6.97 10.34
CA ILE A 24 -3.89 7.97 10.68
C ILE A 24 -4.54 9.12 11.42
N ARG A 25 -3.81 9.71 12.37
CA ARG A 25 -4.21 10.95 13.03
C ARG A 25 -3.01 11.87 13.24
N ASN A 26 -3.23 13.16 13.01
CA ASN A 26 -2.29 14.22 13.37
C ASN A 26 -0.89 14.01 12.81
N GLN A 27 -0.80 13.60 11.55
CA GLN A 27 0.48 13.29 10.93
C GLN A 27 0.46 13.67 9.46
N GLU A 28 1.55 14.25 8.97
CA GLU A 28 1.68 14.59 7.57
C GLU A 28 1.81 13.32 6.74
N CYS A 29 1.02 13.23 5.70
CA CYS A 29 1.06 12.09 4.79
C CYS A 29 0.37 12.45 3.47
N SER A 30 0.60 11.61 2.47
CA SER A 30 -0.14 11.63 1.21
C SER A 30 -0.97 10.36 1.14
N VAL A 31 -2.20 10.46 0.63
CA VAL A 31 -3.09 9.30 0.53
C VAL A 31 -3.60 9.15 -0.89
N ASP A 32 -3.41 7.96 -1.45
CA ASP A 32 -3.97 7.58 -2.74
C ASP A 32 -4.99 6.47 -2.53
N LEU A 33 -6.11 6.56 -3.23
CA LEU A 33 -7.05 5.46 -3.36
C LEU A 33 -6.64 4.68 -4.60
N THR A 34 -6.26 3.43 -4.41
CA THR A 34 -5.79 2.56 -5.49
C THR A 34 -6.81 1.46 -5.74
N GLU A 35 -7.19 1.32 -7.01
CA GLU A 35 -8.08 0.25 -7.47
C GLU A 35 -7.30 -0.65 -8.42
N VAL A 36 -7.37 -1.96 -8.21
CA VAL A 36 -6.65 -2.93 -9.02
C VAL A 36 -7.63 -3.82 -9.74
N LYS A 37 -7.49 -3.90 -11.07
CA LYS A 37 -8.37 -4.68 -11.94
C LYS A 37 -8.08 -6.16 -11.83
N PRO A 38 -9.10 -7.03 -12.00
CA PRO A 38 -8.89 -8.47 -12.01
C PRO A 38 -7.85 -8.89 -13.04
N GLY A 39 -6.94 -9.77 -12.63
CA GLY A 39 -5.90 -10.31 -13.50
C GLY A 39 -4.74 -9.37 -13.79
N GLU A 40 -4.78 -8.14 -13.28
CA GLU A 40 -3.72 -7.17 -13.50
C GLU A 40 -2.79 -7.08 -12.29
N ARG A 41 -1.53 -6.71 -12.56
CA ARG A 41 -0.46 -6.74 -11.57
C ARG A 41 0.36 -5.45 -11.62
N ALA A 42 0.60 -4.85 -10.44
CA ALA A 42 1.52 -3.73 -10.33
C ALA A 42 2.96 -4.19 -10.58
N SER A 43 3.85 -3.24 -10.89
CA SER A 43 5.27 -3.55 -10.99
C SER A 43 5.83 -4.04 -9.65
N LEU A 44 6.88 -4.85 -9.72
CA LEU A 44 7.71 -5.11 -8.55
C LEU A 44 8.62 -3.89 -8.40
N HIS A 45 8.44 -3.14 -7.32
CA HIS A 45 9.18 -1.88 -7.13
C HIS A 45 9.54 -1.67 -5.67
N SER A 46 10.39 -0.70 -5.45
CA SER A 46 10.78 -0.25 -4.11
C SER A 46 10.90 1.26 -4.07
N HIS A 47 10.90 1.81 -2.87
CA HIS A 47 11.11 3.24 -2.62
C HIS A 47 12.32 3.38 -1.70
N ALA A 48 13.17 4.37 -1.99
CA ALA A 48 14.38 4.59 -1.21
C ALA A 48 14.11 5.38 0.07
N ILE A 49 13.11 6.26 0.05
CA ILE A 49 12.93 7.27 1.09
C ILE A 49 11.62 7.07 1.85
N ARG A 50 10.49 6.93 1.16
CA ARG A 50 9.19 6.94 1.82
C ARG A 50 8.80 5.57 2.38
N HIS A 51 8.04 5.62 3.46
CA HIS A 51 7.29 4.48 3.97
C HIS A 51 5.91 4.49 3.33
N GLU A 52 5.34 3.33 3.06
CA GLU A 52 3.96 3.24 2.58
C GLU A 52 3.15 2.30 3.45
N LEU A 53 1.99 2.76 3.89
CA LEU A 53 1.02 1.93 4.57
C LEU A 53 -0.04 1.53 3.55
N PHE A 54 -0.25 0.23 3.39
CA PHE A 54 -1.35 -0.29 2.58
C PHE A 54 -2.48 -0.68 3.52
N HIS A 55 -3.58 0.05 3.43
CA HIS A 55 -4.81 -0.27 4.16
C HIS A 55 -5.82 -0.84 3.16
N PHE A 56 -6.08 -2.14 3.23
CA PHE A 56 -6.96 -2.81 2.28
C PHE A 56 -8.41 -2.55 2.63
N LEU A 57 -9.19 -2.11 1.63
CA LEU A 57 -10.63 -1.87 1.80
C LEU A 57 -11.44 -3.10 1.46
N ASP A 58 -10.92 -3.99 0.63
CA ASP A 58 -11.60 -5.18 0.14
C ASP A 58 -10.72 -6.41 0.26
N ASP A 59 -11.34 -7.58 0.25
CA ASP A 59 -10.67 -8.86 0.04
C ASP A 59 -10.33 -9.02 -1.45
N GLY A 60 -9.54 -10.02 -1.79
CA GLY A 60 -9.30 -10.41 -3.18
C GLY A 60 -7.98 -9.95 -3.77
N GLY A 61 -7.18 -9.22 -3.00
CA GLY A 61 -5.84 -8.84 -3.40
C GLY A 61 -4.80 -9.85 -2.95
N VAL A 62 -3.64 -9.82 -3.60
CA VAL A 62 -2.43 -10.51 -3.16
C VAL A 62 -1.34 -9.47 -3.06
N LEU A 63 -0.59 -9.50 -1.98
CA LEU A 63 0.52 -8.59 -1.73
C LEU A 63 1.80 -9.39 -1.57
N GLU A 64 2.82 -9.00 -2.32
CA GLU A 64 4.16 -9.59 -2.19
C GLU A 64 5.11 -8.54 -1.60
N ILE A 65 5.81 -8.90 -0.54
CA ILE A 65 6.84 -8.07 0.10
C ILE A 65 8.09 -8.91 0.26
N ASP A 66 9.17 -8.51 -0.40
CA ASP A 66 10.46 -9.21 -0.34
C ASP A 66 10.32 -10.71 -0.60
N GLY A 67 9.51 -11.08 -1.58
CA GLY A 67 9.27 -12.45 -1.98
C GLY A 67 8.25 -13.23 -1.15
N GLN A 68 7.74 -12.65 -0.08
CA GLN A 68 6.71 -13.28 0.74
C GLN A 68 5.32 -12.84 0.31
N LEU A 69 4.40 -13.79 0.18
CA LEU A 69 3.03 -13.52 -0.23
C LEU A 69 2.08 -13.38 0.96
N PHE A 70 1.18 -12.43 0.84
CA PHE A 70 0.11 -12.18 1.81
C PHE A 70 -1.22 -12.09 1.06
N TYR A 71 -2.29 -12.47 1.71
CA TYR A 71 -3.65 -12.46 1.15
C TYR A 71 -4.53 -11.57 2.03
N PRO A 72 -4.45 -10.25 1.87
CA PRO A 72 -5.13 -9.32 2.76
C PRO A 72 -6.64 -9.43 2.71
N LYS A 73 -7.25 -9.27 3.86
CA LYS A 73 -8.69 -9.10 4.02
C LYS A 73 -9.00 -7.63 4.25
N ALA A 74 -10.27 -7.27 4.03
CA ALA A 74 -10.73 -5.91 4.30
C ALA A 74 -10.29 -5.44 5.68
N HIS A 75 -9.77 -4.21 5.74
CA HIS A 75 -9.26 -3.52 6.92
C HIS A 75 -7.90 -4.02 7.45
N GLU A 76 -7.27 -4.99 6.79
CA GLU A 76 -5.90 -5.36 7.14
C GLU A 76 -4.92 -4.34 6.58
N GLU A 77 -3.84 -4.12 7.32
CA GLU A 77 -2.83 -3.12 7.00
C GLU A 77 -1.45 -3.74 6.94
N PHE A 78 -0.64 -3.24 5.99
CA PHE A 78 0.76 -3.67 5.83
C PHE A 78 1.64 -2.46 5.66
N MET A 79 2.72 -2.38 6.43
CA MET A 79 3.71 -1.32 6.29
C MET A 79 4.83 -1.77 5.36
N ILE A 80 5.07 -0.97 4.33
CA ILE A 80 6.19 -1.17 3.41
C ILE A 80 7.27 -0.18 3.79
N ASN A 81 8.42 -0.69 4.18
CA ASN A 81 9.54 0.15 4.57
C ASN A 81 10.43 0.50 3.38
N PRO A 82 11.20 1.58 3.45
CA PRO A 82 12.15 1.91 2.40
C PRO A 82 13.06 0.72 2.06
N GLY A 83 13.26 0.50 0.78
CA GLY A 83 14.09 -0.59 0.28
C GLY A 83 13.40 -1.92 0.10
N GLN A 84 12.23 -2.11 0.66
CA GLN A 84 11.49 -3.37 0.48
C GLN A 84 10.89 -3.43 -0.93
N LYS A 85 11.17 -4.52 -1.64
CA LYS A 85 10.59 -4.78 -2.95
C LYS A 85 9.19 -5.32 -2.75
N HIS A 86 8.23 -4.73 -3.45
CA HIS A 86 6.83 -5.11 -3.28
C HIS A 86 6.05 -4.97 -4.57
N ARG A 87 4.98 -5.74 -4.67
CA ARG A 87 3.98 -5.65 -5.72
C ARG A 87 2.67 -6.21 -5.22
N PHE A 88 1.60 -5.90 -5.94
CA PHE A 88 0.27 -6.42 -5.62
C PHE A 88 -0.49 -6.71 -6.91
N TRP A 89 -1.45 -7.59 -6.81
CA TRP A 89 -2.33 -7.93 -7.94
C TRP A 89 -3.70 -8.36 -7.44
N ALA A 90 -4.67 -8.30 -8.35
CA ALA A 90 -6.02 -8.77 -8.11
C ALA A 90 -6.18 -10.13 -8.77
N GLU A 91 -6.84 -11.07 -8.10
CA GLU A 91 -7.12 -12.37 -8.65
C GLU A 91 -8.36 -12.34 -9.54
N ASP A 92 -9.54 -12.52 -9.00
CA ASP A 92 -10.78 -12.66 -9.78
C ASP A 92 -11.75 -11.49 -9.68
N ARG A 93 -11.42 -10.48 -8.86
CA ARG A 93 -12.27 -9.31 -8.66
C ARG A 93 -11.44 -8.07 -8.38
N ILE A 94 -12.03 -6.90 -8.60
CA ILE A 94 -11.41 -5.63 -8.23
C ILE A 94 -11.24 -5.59 -6.73
N PHE A 95 -10.08 -5.11 -6.27
CA PHE A 95 -9.93 -4.70 -4.88
C PHE A 95 -9.42 -3.26 -4.81
N ARG A 96 -9.71 -2.62 -3.70
CA ARG A 96 -9.27 -1.25 -3.43
C ARG A 96 -8.45 -1.22 -2.17
N MET A 97 -7.50 -0.32 -2.14
CA MET A 97 -6.71 -0.05 -0.93
C MET A 97 -6.37 1.42 -0.87
N LEU A 98 -6.14 1.91 0.34
CA LEU A 98 -5.53 3.21 0.56
C LEU A 98 -4.03 3.00 0.64
N VAL A 99 -3.29 3.79 -0.11
CA VAL A 99 -1.83 3.85 -0.03
C VAL A 99 -1.48 5.15 0.67
N VAL A 100 -0.96 5.03 1.87
CA VAL A 100 -0.59 6.18 2.68
C VAL A 100 0.92 6.30 2.69
N SER A 101 1.43 7.40 2.15
CA SER A 101 2.86 7.65 2.06
C SER A 101 3.29 8.65 3.13
N PHE A 102 4.33 8.31 3.87
CA PHE A 102 4.88 9.16 4.93
C PHE A 102 6.18 9.79 4.47
N GLY A 103 6.40 11.03 4.86
CA GLY A 103 7.54 11.80 4.42
C GLY A 103 7.23 12.55 3.14
N GLU A 104 8.27 13.04 2.47
CA GLU A 104 8.12 13.77 1.22
C GLU A 104 7.79 12.80 0.09
N TRP A 105 6.70 13.07 -0.62
CA TRP A 105 6.30 12.27 -1.77
C TRP A 105 6.98 12.82 -3.03
N LYS A 106 7.72 11.97 -3.73
CA LYS A 106 8.35 12.31 -5.01
C LYS A 106 8.14 11.17 -5.99
N ALA A 107 7.76 11.49 -7.22
CA ALA A 107 7.56 10.50 -8.26
C ALA A 107 8.83 9.69 -8.56
N GLU A 108 10.00 10.33 -8.49
CA GLU A 108 11.29 9.69 -8.74
C GLU A 108 11.75 8.74 -7.62
N ASP A 109 11.08 8.75 -6.47
CA ASP A 109 11.35 7.81 -5.39
C ASP A 109 10.66 6.48 -5.65
N GLN A 110 10.93 5.91 -6.82
CA GLN A 110 10.41 4.60 -7.20
C GLN A 110 11.35 3.92 -8.18
N ILE A 111 11.77 2.71 -7.84
CA ILE A 111 12.60 1.88 -8.71
C ILE A 111 11.77 0.66 -9.10
N ARG A 112 11.49 0.52 -10.40
CA ARG A 112 10.82 -0.66 -10.93
C ARG A 112 11.82 -1.74 -11.25
N HIS A 113 11.67 -2.91 -10.63
CA HIS A 113 12.54 -4.06 -10.83
C HIS A 113 11.98 -5.00 -11.90
N GLU A 114 10.67 -5.18 -11.93
CA GLU A 114 9.96 -5.98 -12.92
C GLU A 114 8.61 -5.31 -13.21
N ASP A 115 8.20 -5.32 -14.46
CA ASP A 115 6.94 -4.70 -14.87
C ASP A 115 6.35 -5.43 -16.08
N ASP A 116 5.09 -5.86 -15.95
CA ASP A 116 4.38 -6.55 -17.02
C ASP A 116 4.08 -5.65 -18.23
N TYR A 117 4.21 -4.33 -18.04
CA TYR A 117 3.87 -3.32 -19.06
C TYR A 117 5.10 -2.65 -19.68
N GLY A 118 6.31 -3.17 -19.39
CA GLY A 118 7.56 -2.68 -19.99
C GLY A 118 8.04 -1.32 -19.51
N ARG A 119 7.74 -0.94 -18.28
CA ARG A 119 8.09 0.40 -17.73
C ARG A 119 9.27 0.37 -16.76
N GLU A 120 10.11 -0.69 -16.78
CA GLU A 120 11.29 -0.74 -15.92
C GLU A 120 12.16 0.50 -16.18
N GLY A 121 12.57 1.15 -15.10
CA GLY A 121 13.41 2.34 -15.17
C GLY A 121 12.66 3.64 -15.44
N GLU A 122 11.36 3.61 -15.69
CA GLU A 122 10.58 4.83 -15.87
C GLU A 122 10.13 5.41 -14.53
N THR A 123 10.04 6.73 -14.50
CA THR A 123 9.50 7.46 -13.36
C THR A 123 7.97 7.40 -13.37
N LEU A 124 7.36 7.33 -12.19
CA LEU A 124 5.92 7.40 -12.04
C LEU A 124 5.39 8.72 -12.62
N LYS A 125 4.31 8.62 -13.41
CA LYS A 125 3.67 9.79 -14.05
C LYS A 125 2.21 9.86 -13.63
N PHE A 126 1.78 11.07 -13.41
CA PHE A 126 0.37 11.39 -13.17
C PHE A 126 -0.18 12.31 -14.24
#